data_fd6353b295a0682b4fc19acf70e6f45c
#
_entry.id   fd6353b295a0682b4fc19acf70e6f45c
#
_cell.length_a   1.000
_cell.length_b   1.000
_cell.length_c   1.000
_cell.angle_alpha   90.00
_cell.angle_beta   90.00
_cell.angle_gamma   90.00
#
_symmetry.space_group_name_H-M   'P 1'
#
loop_
_entity.id
_entity.type
_entity.pdbx_description
1 polymer ?
#
loop_
_entity_poly.entity_id
_entity_poly.type
_entity_poly.pdbx_seq_one_letter_code
_entity_poly.pdbx_strand_id
1 'polypeptide(L)'
;MNNETEDEILDRYESEAERQATRESRMLAMRKAKERQLRLRRLMPYLVTVTLVTVAFVTVAVLIHMFKNSSDTADAVTEAPVDEVVLPEQEKIDEEPPAEETAEEEALDTDTEYGPYAEAYSEEKEKFFSGYEVTGISEASAPPEEVMSTYAVLIDADEGTVLSARDANVRIYPASMTKILTVLVAAEHITDLDDRFKIDISITDFAYSHDCSSVGFELGESVTVRDLMYGTILPSGADAALALAEYVAGSEDRFVDMMNDKLEELGLSDTAHFTNCVGIYDDDHYCTLTDMAMIMKAAVENDLAREIMSTHIYTTSKTTEHPEGIEISNWFLRRIEDKDTHGEVICAKTGYVKESGCCGASYQISNDGKRYICVTADAWSSWRCIYDHVALYDAFTN
;
A
#
# COMPACT_ATOMS: atom_id res chain seq x y z
N MET A 1 -41.90 -19.59 9.22
CA MET A 1 -41.22 -19.78 10.50
C MET A 1 -40.75 -21.22 10.51
N ASN A 2 -39.47 -21.45 10.16
CA ASN A 2 -38.88 -22.79 10.21
C ASN A 2 -38.58 -23.10 11.67
N ASN A 3 -39.28 -24.14 12.19
CA ASN A 3 -38.94 -24.71 13.51
C ASN A 3 -37.74 -25.64 13.29
N GLU A 4 -36.54 -25.12 13.44
CA GLU A 4 -35.36 -25.98 13.59
C GLU A 4 -35.45 -26.70 14.92
N THR A 5 -35.13 -27.97 14.94
CA THR A 5 -35.12 -28.77 16.18
C THR A 5 -33.87 -28.46 17.00
N GLU A 6 -33.92 -28.62 18.32
CA GLU A 6 -32.76 -28.42 19.20
C GLU A 6 -31.55 -29.28 18.76
N ASP A 7 -31.78 -30.47 18.22
CA ASP A 7 -30.74 -31.37 17.71
C ASP A 7 -30.08 -30.81 16.43
N GLU A 8 -30.82 -30.18 15.51
CA GLU A 8 -30.27 -29.55 14.33
C GLU A 8 -29.42 -28.31 14.64
N ILE A 9 -29.81 -27.58 15.70
CA ILE A 9 -29.05 -26.45 16.22
C ILE A 9 -27.73 -26.95 16.86
N LEU A 10 -27.81 -28.03 17.65
CA LEU A 10 -26.64 -28.61 18.32
C LEU A 10 -25.61 -29.16 17.31
N ASP A 11 -26.06 -29.91 16.29
CA ASP A 11 -25.21 -30.42 15.20
C ASP A 11 -24.54 -29.29 14.42
N ARG A 12 -25.22 -28.15 14.24
CA ARG A 12 -24.65 -26.97 13.60
C ARG A 12 -23.50 -26.37 14.44
N TYR A 13 -23.74 -26.19 15.76
CA TYR A 13 -22.71 -25.67 16.68
C TYR A 13 -21.48 -26.60 16.77
N GLU A 14 -21.68 -27.92 16.82
CA GLU A 14 -20.61 -28.89 16.85
C GLU A 14 -19.77 -28.85 15.52
N SER A 15 -20.45 -28.74 14.37
CA SER A 15 -19.80 -28.65 13.07
C SER A 15 -19.03 -27.32 12.89
N GLU A 16 -19.52 -26.23 13.45
CA GLU A 16 -18.84 -24.93 13.45
C GLU A 16 -17.62 -24.96 14.38
N ALA A 17 -17.73 -25.54 15.58
CA ALA A 17 -16.62 -25.70 16.51
C ALA A 17 -15.48 -26.58 15.93
N GLU A 18 -15.83 -27.68 15.23
CA GLU A 18 -14.84 -28.52 14.55
C GLU A 18 -14.16 -27.78 13.40
N ARG A 19 -14.87 -26.97 12.60
CA ARG A 19 -14.31 -26.13 11.56
C ARG A 19 -13.38 -25.07 12.14
N GLN A 20 -13.77 -24.45 13.26
CA GLN A 20 -12.97 -23.46 13.95
C GLN A 20 -11.67 -24.06 14.51
N ALA A 21 -11.72 -25.21 15.18
CA ALA A 21 -10.55 -25.93 15.67
C ALA A 21 -9.59 -26.35 14.53
N THR A 22 -10.15 -26.76 13.39
CA THR A 22 -9.35 -27.11 12.20
C THR A 22 -8.67 -25.87 11.61
N ARG A 23 -9.35 -24.72 11.55
CA ARG A 23 -8.77 -23.44 11.11
C ARG A 23 -7.67 -22.98 12.04
N GLU A 24 -7.90 -22.99 13.36
CA GLU A 24 -6.88 -22.63 14.37
C GLU A 24 -5.61 -23.50 14.24
N SER A 25 -5.77 -24.81 14.04
CA SER A 25 -4.63 -25.72 13.86
C SER A 25 -3.84 -25.40 12.58
N ARG A 26 -4.51 -25.03 11.47
CA ARG A 26 -3.88 -24.61 10.23
C ARG A 26 -3.14 -23.28 10.41
N MET A 27 -3.75 -22.32 11.08
CA MET A 27 -3.13 -21.02 11.39
C MET A 27 -1.85 -21.20 12.21
N LEU A 28 -1.90 -22.03 13.26
CA LEU A 28 -0.71 -22.31 14.08
C LEU A 28 0.41 -22.96 13.28
N ALA A 29 0.05 -23.84 12.33
CA ALA A 29 1.02 -24.47 11.43
C ALA A 29 1.63 -23.45 10.46
N MET A 30 0.81 -22.56 9.90
CA MET A 30 1.26 -21.49 8.99
C MET A 30 2.12 -20.45 9.71
N ARG A 31 1.75 -20.00 10.92
CA ARG A 31 2.58 -19.11 11.76
C ARG A 31 3.96 -19.72 12.02
N LYS A 32 4.03 -21.00 12.39
CA LYS A 32 5.29 -21.70 12.57
C LYS A 32 6.10 -21.82 11.27
N ALA A 33 5.45 -22.02 10.13
CA ALA A 33 6.11 -22.05 8.83
C ALA A 33 6.69 -20.67 8.46
N LYS A 34 5.93 -19.57 8.66
CA LYS A 34 6.39 -18.19 8.43
C LYS A 34 7.55 -17.82 9.36
N GLU A 35 7.49 -18.17 10.64
CA GLU A 35 8.62 -17.98 11.56
C GLU A 35 9.88 -18.74 11.11
N ARG A 36 9.74 -19.97 10.63
CA ARG A 36 10.86 -20.73 10.08
C ARG A 36 11.44 -20.06 8.84
N GLN A 37 10.59 -19.55 7.97
CA GLN A 37 11.01 -18.83 6.77
C GLN A 37 11.72 -17.52 7.10
N LEU A 38 11.22 -16.75 8.07
CA LEU A 38 11.87 -15.54 8.56
C LEU A 38 13.23 -15.83 9.22
N ARG A 39 13.33 -16.90 10.02
CA ARG A 39 14.61 -17.34 10.59
C ARG A 39 15.59 -17.76 9.50
N LEU A 40 15.14 -18.48 8.47
CA LEU A 40 15.96 -18.85 7.32
C LEU A 40 16.43 -17.60 6.55
N ARG A 41 15.55 -16.64 6.28
CA ARG A 41 15.93 -15.37 5.61
C ARG A 41 16.96 -14.58 6.42
N ARG A 42 16.88 -14.56 7.77
CA ARG A 42 17.88 -13.93 8.64
C ARG A 42 19.22 -14.68 8.65
N LEU A 43 19.21 -16.00 8.46
CA LEU A 43 20.42 -16.82 8.43
C LEU A 43 21.07 -16.88 7.04
N MET A 44 20.32 -16.61 5.96
CA MET A 44 20.83 -16.67 4.58
C MET A 44 22.09 -15.81 4.34
N PRO A 45 22.18 -14.54 4.78
CA PRO A 45 23.40 -13.75 4.56
C PRO A 45 24.62 -14.37 5.27
N TYR A 46 24.43 -14.98 6.47
CA TYR A 46 25.51 -15.68 7.18
C TYR A 46 25.92 -16.98 6.47
N LEU A 47 24.97 -17.73 5.92
CA LEU A 47 25.26 -18.94 5.15
C LEU A 47 26.00 -18.61 3.85
N VAL A 48 25.61 -17.54 3.16
CA VAL A 48 26.28 -17.07 1.94
C VAL A 48 27.72 -16.62 2.27
N THR A 49 27.92 -15.86 3.34
CA THR A 49 29.27 -15.42 3.76
C THR A 49 30.15 -16.61 4.16
N VAL A 50 29.63 -17.57 4.90
CA VAL A 50 30.37 -18.79 5.27
C VAL A 50 30.76 -19.60 4.03
N THR A 51 29.83 -19.76 3.06
CA THR A 51 30.13 -20.47 1.81
C THR A 51 31.18 -19.74 0.96
N LEU A 52 31.11 -18.42 0.86
CA LEU A 52 32.12 -17.63 0.14
C LEU A 52 33.50 -17.73 0.78
N VAL A 53 33.58 -17.66 2.12
CA VAL A 53 34.83 -17.80 2.85
C VAL A 53 35.42 -19.22 2.70
N THR A 54 34.59 -20.28 2.77
CA THR A 54 35.06 -21.65 2.54
C THR A 54 35.54 -21.86 1.11
N VAL A 55 34.85 -21.33 0.09
CA VAL A 55 35.30 -21.42 -1.30
C VAL A 55 36.63 -20.67 -1.47
N ALA A 56 36.75 -19.45 -0.92
CA ALA A 56 38.01 -18.70 -0.97
C ALA A 56 39.18 -19.48 -0.28
N PHE A 57 38.91 -20.11 0.84
CA PHE A 57 39.92 -20.89 1.53
C PHE A 57 40.38 -22.15 0.74
N VAL A 58 39.41 -22.81 0.08
CA VAL A 58 39.70 -23.97 -0.78
C VAL A 58 40.49 -23.54 -2.03
N THR A 59 40.10 -22.42 -2.67
CA THR A 59 40.84 -21.91 -3.83
C THR A 59 42.27 -21.51 -3.48
N VAL A 60 42.49 -20.83 -2.36
CA VAL A 60 43.86 -20.51 -1.88
C VAL A 60 44.66 -21.76 -1.59
N ALA A 61 44.07 -22.78 -0.94
CA ALA A 61 44.74 -24.04 -0.68
C ALA A 61 45.13 -24.80 -1.95
N VAL A 62 44.25 -24.82 -2.95
CA VAL A 62 44.54 -25.41 -4.27
C VAL A 62 45.67 -24.66 -4.97
N LEU A 63 45.64 -23.32 -4.96
CA LEU A 63 46.71 -22.50 -5.53
C LEU A 63 48.04 -22.77 -4.84
N ILE A 64 48.10 -22.82 -3.50
CA ILE A 64 49.31 -23.14 -2.74
C ILE A 64 49.82 -24.55 -3.14
N HIS A 65 48.90 -25.50 -3.28
CA HIS A 65 49.29 -26.87 -3.67
C HIS A 65 49.85 -26.94 -5.09
N MET A 66 49.22 -26.17 -6.03
CA MET A 66 49.74 -26.03 -7.43
C MET A 66 51.12 -25.37 -7.47
N PHE A 67 51.33 -24.29 -6.71
CA PHE A 67 52.62 -23.61 -6.64
C PHE A 67 53.69 -24.51 -5.96
N LYS A 68 53.34 -25.30 -5.00
CA LYS A 68 54.29 -26.23 -4.33
C LYS A 68 54.72 -27.39 -5.23
N ASN A 69 53.84 -27.84 -6.14
CA ASN A 69 54.14 -28.85 -7.14
C ASN A 69 54.88 -28.28 -8.41
N SER A 70 54.86 -26.95 -8.58
CA SER A 70 55.51 -26.28 -9.71
C SER A 70 56.97 -25.91 -9.44
N SER A 71 57.44 -26.04 -8.16
CA SER A 71 58.84 -25.72 -7.79
C SER A 71 59.85 -26.81 -8.05
N ASP A 72 59.41 -27.99 -8.51
CA ASP A 72 60.31 -29.11 -8.84
C ASP A 72 60.75 -29.20 -10.32
N THR A 73 60.36 -28.21 -11.17
CA THR A 73 60.82 -28.13 -12.57
C THR A 73 61.14 -26.68 -12.96
N ALA A 74 62.27 -26.19 -12.54
CA ALA A 74 62.84 -24.96 -13.10
C ALA A 74 64.33 -25.04 -13.16
N ASP A 75 64.82 -25.43 -14.30
CA ASP A 75 66.08 -24.92 -14.82
C ASP A 75 65.90 -24.45 -16.26
N ALA A 76 66.43 -23.22 -16.50
CA ALA A 76 66.70 -22.57 -17.76
C ALA A 76 65.50 -21.98 -18.58
N VAL A 77 65.41 -20.65 -18.70
CA VAL A 77 65.78 -19.88 -19.92
C VAL A 77 65.35 -18.38 -19.79
N THR A 78 66.37 -17.53 -19.82
CA THR A 78 66.52 -16.16 -20.47
C THR A 78 65.39 -15.13 -20.45
N GLU A 79 65.83 -13.92 -20.06
CA GLU A 79 65.21 -12.59 -20.08
C GLU A 79 64.71 -12.11 -21.45
N ALA A 80 63.54 -11.43 -21.45
CA ALA A 80 63.21 -10.38 -22.42
C ALA A 80 62.19 -9.40 -21.78
N PRO A 81 62.13 -8.14 -22.21
CA PRO A 81 61.75 -7.00 -21.35
C PRO A 81 60.25 -6.76 -21.24
N VAL A 82 59.88 -6.14 -20.12
CA VAL A 82 58.54 -5.80 -19.72
C VAL A 82 58.05 -4.54 -20.40
N ASP A 83 56.96 -4.60 -21.15
CA ASP A 83 56.17 -3.44 -21.52
C ASP A 83 55.11 -3.17 -20.44
N GLU A 84 55.14 -1.94 -19.95
CA GLU A 84 54.31 -1.39 -18.91
C GLU A 84 52.87 -1.19 -19.44
N VAL A 85 51.94 -2.05 -19.00
CA VAL A 85 50.50 -1.88 -19.27
C VAL A 85 49.92 -1.04 -18.16
N VAL A 86 49.58 0.21 -18.47
CA VAL A 86 48.81 1.13 -17.64
C VAL A 86 47.38 0.63 -17.59
N LEU A 87 46.91 0.23 -16.38
CA LEU A 87 45.51 -0.02 -16.11
C LEU A 87 44.75 1.30 -15.89
N PRO A 88 43.55 1.47 -16.44
CA PRO A 88 42.72 2.65 -16.15
C PRO A 88 42.23 2.66 -14.72
N GLU A 89 42.33 3.80 -14.08
CA GLU A 89 41.79 4.13 -12.77
C GLU A 89 40.28 3.82 -12.71
N GLN A 90 39.87 3.00 -11.72
CA GLN A 90 38.47 2.84 -11.36
C GLN A 90 38.04 4.08 -10.59
N GLU A 91 37.04 4.78 -11.10
CA GLU A 91 36.28 5.79 -10.35
C GLU A 91 35.69 5.16 -9.09
N LYS A 92 36.02 5.76 -7.95
CA LYS A 92 35.38 5.48 -6.67
C LYS A 92 33.99 6.03 -6.72
N ILE A 93 33.00 5.13 -6.66
CA ILE A 93 31.64 5.48 -6.27
C ILE A 93 31.67 5.64 -4.74
N ASP A 94 31.52 6.86 -4.27
CA ASP A 94 31.34 7.15 -2.86
C ASP A 94 29.98 6.61 -2.43
N GLU A 95 29.96 5.49 -1.69
CA GLU A 95 28.80 5.06 -0.91
C GLU A 95 28.76 5.92 0.35
N GLU A 96 27.76 6.79 0.45
CA GLU A 96 27.40 7.43 1.72
C GLU A 96 26.98 6.36 2.73
N PRO A 97 27.54 6.37 3.96
CA PRO A 97 27.11 5.47 5.01
C PRO A 97 25.68 5.84 5.48
N PRO A 98 24.86 4.85 5.86
CA PRO A 98 23.54 5.12 6.43
C PRO A 98 23.69 5.93 7.71
N ALA A 99 22.94 7.03 7.81
CA ALA A 99 22.86 7.84 9.00
C ALA A 99 22.39 7.00 10.20
N GLU A 100 23.17 6.96 11.26
CA GLU A 100 22.76 6.46 12.57
C GLU A 100 21.71 7.46 13.13
N GLU A 101 20.45 7.03 13.18
CA GLU A 101 19.43 7.72 13.99
C GLU A 101 19.75 7.55 15.46
N THR A 102 20.25 8.61 16.06
CA THR A 102 20.26 8.75 17.51
C THR A 102 18.83 9.05 17.96
N ALA A 103 18.19 8.07 18.61
CA ALA A 103 16.94 8.27 19.30
C ALA A 103 17.15 9.24 20.48
N GLU A 104 16.68 10.48 20.33
CA GLU A 104 16.35 11.34 21.47
C GLU A 104 14.89 11.08 21.84
N GLU A 105 14.69 10.53 23.06
CA GLU A 105 13.40 10.42 23.72
C GLU A 105 12.87 11.84 24.03
N GLU A 106 12.03 12.37 23.14
CA GLU A 106 11.12 13.46 23.52
C GLU A 106 9.78 12.86 23.94
N ALA A 107 9.37 13.24 25.15
CA ALA A 107 8.08 12.85 25.73
C ALA A 107 6.94 13.34 24.84
N LEU A 108 6.18 12.42 24.25
CA LEU A 108 4.97 12.72 23.50
C LEU A 108 3.90 13.25 24.45
N ASP A 109 3.61 14.53 24.28
CA ASP A 109 2.40 15.16 24.79
C ASP A 109 1.21 14.60 23.99
N THR A 110 0.18 14.09 24.68
CA THR A 110 -0.96 13.42 24.09
C THR A 110 -2.05 14.40 23.64
N ASP A 111 -1.68 15.46 22.94
CA ASP A 111 -2.63 16.27 22.21
C ASP A 111 -2.54 15.88 20.72
N THR A 112 -3.61 15.27 20.23
CA THR A 112 -3.85 15.02 18.81
C THR A 112 -3.85 16.37 18.11
N GLU A 113 -2.70 16.79 17.58
CA GLU A 113 -2.61 17.94 16.71
C GLU A 113 -3.25 17.55 15.37
N TYR A 114 -4.52 17.91 15.22
CA TYR A 114 -5.14 17.97 13.91
C TYR A 114 -4.29 18.90 13.06
N GLY A 115 -3.77 18.39 11.93
CA GLY A 115 -2.96 19.21 11.05
C GLY A 115 -3.68 20.53 10.71
N PRO A 116 -2.97 21.65 10.48
CA PRO A 116 -3.53 23.00 10.33
C PRO A 116 -4.55 23.15 9.20
N TYR A 117 -4.81 22.12 8.44
CA TYR A 117 -5.68 22.10 7.27
C TYR A 117 -7.13 21.68 7.53
N ALA A 118 -7.44 21.09 8.70
CA ALA A 118 -8.84 20.73 9.02
C ALA A 118 -9.72 21.99 9.16
N GLU A 119 -9.18 23.11 9.62
CA GLU A 119 -9.92 24.38 9.75
C GLU A 119 -10.06 25.14 8.41
N ALA A 120 -9.06 25.06 7.52
CA ALA A 120 -9.12 25.75 6.21
C ALA A 120 -10.15 25.15 5.26
N TYR A 121 -10.50 23.87 5.48
CA TYR A 121 -11.42 23.13 4.60
C TYR A 121 -12.91 23.37 4.88
N SER A 122 -13.27 23.80 6.08
CA SER A 122 -14.68 23.95 6.49
C SER A 122 -15.43 25.06 5.76
N GLU A 123 -14.72 26.01 5.15
CA GLU A 123 -15.30 27.15 4.41
C GLU A 123 -15.36 26.99 2.88
N GLU A 124 -14.76 25.93 2.30
CA GLU A 124 -14.58 25.80 0.84
C GLU A 124 -15.38 24.67 0.15
N LYS A 125 -16.44 24.13 0.77
CA LYS A 125 -17.26 23.06 0.17
C LYS A 125 -17.88 23.40 -1.21
N GLU A 126 -17.75 24.62 -1.69
CA GLU A 126 -18.43 25.11 -2.91
C GLU A 126 -17.58 25.04 -4.19
N LYS A 127 -16.35 24.52 -4.17
CA LYS A 127 -15.44 24.66 -5.31
C LYS A 127 -15.19 23.42 -6.17
N PHE A 128 -15.61 22.22 -5.78
CA PHE A 128 -15.53 21.08 -6.68
C PHE A 128 -16.54 21.20 -7.84
N PHE A 129 -16.14 20.76 -9.04
CA PHE A 129 -17.10 20.65 -10.13
C PHE A 129 -18.27 19.72 -9.76
N SER A 130 -19.44 19.97 -10.33
CA SER A 130 -20.65 19.21 -10.05
C SER A 130 -20.62 17.84 -10.75
N GLY A 131 -21.00 16.78 -10.04
CA GLY A 131 -21.07 15.43 -10.57
C GLY A 131 -19.71 14.71 -10.60
N TYR A 132 -19.69 13.57 -11.28
CA TYR A 132 -18.55 12.63 -11.32
C TYR A 132 -18.23 12.22 -12.77
N GLU A 133 -18.37 13.15 -13.71
CA GLU A 133 -18.01 12.98 -15.12
C GLU A 133 -16.99 14.03 -15.51
N VAL A 134 -15.83 13.59 -16.02
CA VAL A 134 -14.77 14.50 -16.47
C VAL A 134 -14.94 14.89 -17.94
N THR A 135 -14.41 16.04 -18.29
CA THR A 135 -14.39 16.55 -19.65
C THR A 135 -12.99 16.73 -20.20
N GLY A 136 -12.84 16.92 -21.50
CA GLY A 136 -11.57 17.30 -22.10
C GLY A 136 -10.55 16.17 -22.26
N ILE A 137 -10.92 14.90 -22.08
CA ILE A 137 -9.95 13.78 -22.18
C ILE A 137 -9.33 13.67 -23.58
N SER A 138 -10.04 14.02 -24.63
CA SER A 138 -9.54 14.02 -26.02
C SER A 138 -8.58 15.17 -26.32
N GLU A 139 -8.65 16.25 -25.56
CA GLU A 139 -7.82 17.44 -25.64
C GLU A 139 -6.66 17.41 -24.63
N ALA A 140 -6.64 16.44 -23.72
CA ALA A 140 -5.63 16.30 -22.67
C ALA A 140 -4.22 16.15 -23.24
N SER A 141 -3.26 16.81 -22.59
CA SER A 141 -1.85 16.67 -22.96
C SER A 141 -1.33 15.26 -22.65
N ALA A 142 -0.36 14.78 -23.41
CA ALA A 142 0.37 13.59 -23.02
C ALA A 142 1.16 13.88 -21.71
N PRO A 143 1.29 12.89 -20.80
CA PRO A 143 2.18 13.03 -19.64
C PRO A 143 3.62 13.31 -20.05
N PRO A 144 4.41 14.03 -19.23
CA PRO A 144 5.83 14.22 -19.42
C PRO A 144 6.59 12.90 -19.68
N GLU A 145 7.74 12.97 -20.35
CA GLU A 145 8.55 11.77 -20.65
C GLU A 145 9.05 11.05 -19.39
N GLU A 146 9.18 11.77 -18.29
CA GLU A 146 9.55 11.25 -16.97
C GLU A 146 8.50 10.35 -16.35
N VAL A 147 7.24 10.46 -16.76
CA VAL A 147 6.14 9.61 -16.27
C VAL A 147 6.23 8.24 -16.94
N MET A 148 6.60 7.24 -16.15
CA MET A 148 6.89 5.88 -16.59
C MET A 148 5.74 4.89 -16.37
N SER A 149 4.71 5.25 -15.61
CA SER A 149 3.49 4.45 -15.48
C SER A 149 2.84 4.24 -16.83
N THR A 150 2.36 3.04 -17.12
CA THR A 150 1.68 2.72 -18.39
C THR A 150 0.39 3.55 -18.54
N TYR A 151 -0.32 3.75 -17.44
CA TYR A 151 -1.56 4.50 -17.38
C TYR A 151 -1.40 5.72 -16.49
N ALA A 152 -1.92 6.88 -16.91
CA ALA A 152 -1.83 8.10 -16.12
C ALA A 152 -3.00 9.04 -16.42
N VAL A 153 -3.50 9.73 -15.39
CA VAL A 153 -4.45 10.84 -15.53
C VAL A 153 -4.18 11.90 -14.46
N LEU A 154 -4.27 13.16 -14.86
CA LEU A 154 -4.30 14.32 -13.99
C LEU A 154 -5.53 15.18 -14.34
N ILE A 155 -6.31 15.51 -13.31
CA ILE A 155 -7.59 16.20 -13.43
C ILE A 155 -7.56 17.48 -12.59
N ASP A 156 -7.98 18.60 -13.16
CA ASP A 156 -8.38 19.79 -12.41
C ASP A 156 -9.70 19.48 -11.69
N ALA A 157 -9.66 19.37 -10.37
CA ALA A 157 -10.80 18.98 -9.56
C ALA A 157 -11.78 20.14 -9.30
N ASP A 158 -11.42 21.37 -9.64
CA ASP A 158 -12.31 22.54 -9.57
C ASP A 158 -13.20 22.64 -10.82
N GLU A 159 -12.64 22.28 -11.99
CA GLU A 159 -13.32 22.41 -13.28
C GLU A 159 -13.81 21.07 -13.87
N GLY A 160 -13.35 19.93 -13.35
CA GLY A 160 -13.65 18.61 -13.90
C GLY A 160 -12.98 18.34 -15.24
N THR A 161 -11.87 19.03 -15.54
CA THR A 161 -11.18 18.95 -16.81
C THR A 161 -9.95 18.07 -16.73
N VAL A 162 -9.78 17.17 -17.68
CA VAL A 162 -8.57 16.34 -17.77
C VAL A 162 -7.43 17.17 -18.37
N LEU A 163 -6.36 17.38 -17.60
CA LEU A 163 -5.19 18.15 -18.03
C LEU A 163 -4.19 17.28 -18.77
N SER A 164 -3.98 16.06 -18.28
CA SER A 164 -3.04 15.10 -18.86
C SER A 164 -3.60 13.69 -18.79
N ALA A 165 -3.43 12.90 -19.86
CA ALA A 165 -3.90 11.53 -19.90
C ALA A 165 -3.02 10.62 -20.77
N ARG A 166 -2.87 9.38 -20.32
CA ARG A 166 -2.35 8.24 -21.09
C ARG A 166 -3.19 7.04 -20.79
N ASP A 167 -3.95 6.55 -21.77
CA ASP A 167 -4.82 5.37 -21.67
C ASP A 167 -5.74 5.34 -20.42
N ALA A 168 -6.22 6.53 -19.99
CA ALA A 168 -6.93 6.74 -18.74
C ALA A 168 -8.28 6.01 -18.65
N ASN A 169 -8.89 5.66 -19.78
CA ASN A 169 -10.16 4.94 -19.87
C ASN A 169 -10.00 3.43 -20.15
N VAL A 170 -8.78 2.92 -20.13
CA VAL A 170 -8.54 1.48 -20.20
C VAL A 170 -8.83 0.85 -18.84
N ARG A 171 -9.47 -0.33 -18.84
CA ARG A 171 -9.69 -1.09 -17.61
C ARG A 171 -8.38 -1.52 -16.98
N ILE A 172 -8.25 -1.27 -15.70
CA ILE A 172 -7.14 -1.68 -14.85
C ILE A 172 -7.66 -2.47 -13.65
N TYR A 173 -6.77 -3.18 -12.99
CA TYR A 173 -7.02 -3.75 -11.67
C TYR A 173 -6.57 -2.72 -10.62
N PRO A 174 -7.50 -2.18 -9.79
CA PRO A 174 -7.18 -1.06 -8.88
C PRO A 174 -6.27 -1.45 -7.72
N ALA A 175 -6.11 -2.74 -7.44
CA ALA A 175 -5.41 -3.21 -6.25
C ALA A 175 -5.94 -2.49 -5.00
N SER A 176 -5.07 -2.17 -4.04
CA SER A 176 -5.48 -1.50 -2.79
C SER A 176 -5.97 -0.05 -2.97
N MET A 177 -6.02 0.52 -4.18
CA MET A 177 -6.77 1.77 -4.40
C MET A 177 -8.27 1.56 -4.17
N THR A 178 -8.78 0.32 -4.30
CA THR A 178 -10.12 -0.12 -3.88
C THR A 178 -10.51 0.40 -2.50
N LYS A 179 -9.55 0.47 -1.55
CA LYS A 179 -9.79 0.89 -0.18
C LYS A 179 -10.21 2.36 -0.04
N ILE A 180 -10.07 3.17 -1.08
CA ILE A 180 -10.62 4.53 -1.13
C ILE A 180 -12.15 4.44 -1.12
N LEU A 181 -12.74 3.58 -1.96
CA LEU A 181 -14.18 3.34 -1.97
C LEU A 181 -14.65 2.65 -0.68
N THR A 182 -13.86 1.69 -0.17
CA THR A 182 -14.15 1.02 1.10
C THR A 182 -14.32 2.02 2.25
N VAL A 183 -13.39 2.97 2.38
CA VAL A 183 -13.45 3.99 3.44
C VAL A 183 -14.56 5.00 3.18
N LEU A 184 -14.81 5.38 1.93
CA LEU A 184 -15.93 6.27 1.57
C LEU A 184 -17.27 5.64 1.99
N VAL A 185 -17.55 4.42 1.55
CA VAL A 185 -18.78 3.72 1.89
C VAL A 185 -18.93 3.53 3.41
N ALA A 186 -17.85 3.15 4.07
CA ALA A 186 -17.86 3.02 5.53
C ALA A 186 -18.14 4.36 6.23
N ALA A 187 -17.51 5.45 5.79
CA ALA A 187 -17.70 6.79 6.36
C ALA A 187 -19.14 7.30 6.24
N GLU A 188 -19.87 6.89 5.22
CA GLU A 188 -21.27 7.25 5.02
C GLU A 188 -22.24 6.49 5.94
N HIS A 189 -21.82 5.37 6.53
CA HIS A 189 -22.67 4.48 7.31
C HIS A 189 -22.28 4.39 8.80
N ILE A 190 -21.07 4.80 9.15
CA ILE A 190 -20.59 4.79 10.54
C ILE A 190 -21.18 5.98 11.29
N THR A 191 -21.74 5.70 12.47
CA THR A 191 -22.30 6.72 13.38
C THR A 191 -21.50 6.87 14.67
N ASP A 192 -20.67 5.90 15.03
CA ASP A 192 -19.85 5.90 16.24
C ASP A 192 -18.46 5.31 15.93
N LEU A 193 -17.46 6.17 15.92
CA LEU A 193 -16.07 5.78 15.69
C LEU A 193 -15.42 5.10 16.91
N ASP A 194 -15.97 5.28 18.09
CA ASP A 194 -15.45 4.73 19.34
C ASP A 194 -16.09 3.36 19.67
N ASP A 195 -17.10 2.94 18.87
CA ASP A 195 -17.63 1.58 18.96
C ASP A 195 -16.54 0.55 18.65
N ARG A 196 -16.72 -0.68 19.11
CA ARG A 196 -15.68 -1.70 19.07
C ARG A 196 -16.10 -2.91 18.26
N PHE A 197 -15.16 -3.38 17.46
CA PHE A 197 -15.26 -4.63 16.71
C PHE A 197 -14.24 -5.64 17.24
N LYS A 198 -14.63 -6.91 17.33
CA LYS A 198 -13.74 -7.98 17.75
C LYS A 198 -13.23 -8.74 16.54
N ILE A 199 -11.92 -8.71 16.35
CA ILE A 199 -11.24 -9.40 15.23
C ILE A 199 -11.44 -10.90 15.34
N ASP A 200 -12.02 -11.49 14.32
CA ASP A 200 -12.24 -12.93 14.26
C ASP A 200 -11.20 -13.67 13.40
N ILE A 201 -11.31 -14.99 13.37
CA ILE A 201 -10.34 -15.84 12.69
C ILE A 201 -10.45 -15.73 11.15
N SER A 202 -11.62 -15.43 10.60
CA SER A 202 -11.81 -15.28 9.16
C SER A 202 -10.98 -14.12 8.62
N ILE A 203 -10.94 -13.00 9.36
CA ILE A 203 -10.19 -11.79 9.04
C ILE A 203 -8.67 -12.07 9.06
N THR A 204 -8.17 -12.67 10.16
CA THR A 204 -6.74 -12.96 10.29
C THR A 204 -6.28 -14.02 9.29
N ASP A 205 -7.10 -15.04 9.04
CA ASP A 205 -6.81 -16.09 8.05
C ASP A 205 -6.78 -15.54 6.62
N PHE A 206 -7.71 -14.68 6.27
CA PHE A 206 -7.76 -14.05 4.95
C PHE A 206 -6.51 -13.21 4.68
N ALA A 207 -6.20 -12.26 5.57
CA ALA A 207 -5.05 -11.37 5.42
C ALA A 207 -3.73 -12.17 5.29
N TYR A 208 -3.60 -13.25 6.06
CA TYR A 208 -2.44 -14.12 6.02
C TYR A 208 -2.38 -14.98 4.74
N SER A 209 -3.49 -15.63 4.36
CA SER A 209 -3.52 -16.58 3.22
C SER A 209 -3.32 -15.91 1.86
N HIS A 210 -3.70 -14.64 1.75
CA HIS A 210 -3.55 -13.83 0.54
C HIS A 210 -2.28 -12.95 0.54
N ASP A 211 -1.40 -13.08 1.55
CA ASP A 211 -0.18 -12.27 1.72
C ASP A 211 -0.44 -10.76 1.63
N CYS A 212 -1.59 -10.33 2.18
CA CYS A 212 -2.01 -8.95 2.18
C CYS A 212 -1.23 -8.11 3.21
N SER A 213 -1.13 -6.80 2.95
CA SER A 213 -0.76 -5.84 4.00
C SER A 213 -1.79 -5.89 5.13
N SER A 214 -1.35 -5.76 6.37
CA SER A 214 -2.22 -5.77 7.55
C SER A 214 -1.74 -4.75 8.58
N VAL A 215 -2.65 -4.28 9.43
CA VAL A 215 -2.33 -3.52 10.65
C VAL A 215 -1.58 -4.43 11.62
N GLY A 216 -1.99 -5.67 11.71
CA GLY A 216 -1.44 -6.68 12.60
C GLY A 216 -2.29 -6.92 13.85
N PHE A 217 -3.59 -6.63 13.76
CA PHE A 217 -4.53 -6.97 14.83
C PHE A 217 -4.52 -8.46 15.13
N GLU A 218 -4.59 -8.80 16.42
CA GLU A 218 -4.57 -10.18 16.88
C GLU A 218 -5.98 -10.78 16.91
N LEU A 219 -6.05 -12.11 16.77
CA LEU A 219 -7.29 -12.86 16.92
C LEU A 219 -7.94 -12.60 18.29
N GLY A 220 -9.19 -12.16 18.29
CA GLY A 220 -9.96 -11.86 19.48
C GLY A 220 -9.72 -10.47 20.06
N GLU A 221 -8.81 -9.70 19.48
CA GLU A 221 -8.55 -8.31 19.84
C GLU A 221 -9.79 -7.45 19.60
N SER A 222 -10.09 -6.56 20.55
CA SER A 222 -11.19 -5.61 20.44
C SER A 222 -10.65 -4.23 20.11
N VAL A 223 -10.84 -3.80 18.86
CA VAL A 223 -10.35 -2.54 18.31
C VAL A 223 -11.50 -1.56 18.08
N THR A 224 -11.22 -0.27 18.00
CA THR A 224 -12.26 0.71 17.69
C THR A 224 -12.53 0.76 16.18
N VAL A 225 -13.74 1.20 15.82
CA VAL A 225 -14.08 1.46 14.40
C VAL A 225 -13.16 2.53 13.81
N ARG A 226 -12.73 3.51 14.62
CA ARG A 226 -11.70 4.49 14.26
C ARG A 226 -10.40 3.78 13.85
N ASP A 227 -9.91 2.83 14.65
CA ASP A 227 -8.70 2.06 14.33
C ASP A 227 -8.85 1.28 13.02
N LEU A 228 -10.05 0.76 12.72
CA LEU A 228 -10.33 0.07 11.46
C LEU A 228 -10.29 1.03 10.28
N MET A 229 -10.84 2.24 10.40
CA MET A 229 -10.80 3.27 9.35
C MET A 229 -9.37 3.66 9.00
N TYR A 230 -8.58 4.05 10.00
CA TYR A 230 -7.16 4.40 9.80
C TYR A 230 -6.34 3.20 9.33
N GLY A 231 -6.58 2.02 9.89
CA GLY A 231 -5.92 0.77 9.53
C GLY A 231 -6.17 0.36 8.07
N THR A 232 -7.33 0.67 7.52
CA THR A 232 -7.67 0.40 6.12
C THR A 232 -6.83 1.24 5.15
N ILE A 233 -6.60 2.51 5.45
CA ILE A 233 -5.90 3.45 4.55
C ILE A 233 -4.39 3.44 4.78
N LEU A 234 -3.92 3.71 6.01
CA LEU A 234 -2.52 4.05 6.26
C LEU A 234 -1.56 2.90 5.91
N PRO A 235 -1.63 1.73 6.56
CA PRO A 235 -0.81 0.58 6.20
C PRO A 235 -1.44 -0.25 5.07
N SER A 236 -2.60 0.16 4.55
CA SER A 236 -3.37 -0.62 3.58
C SER A 236 -3.86 -1.97 4.14
N GLY A 237 -4.25 -2.01 5.43
CA GLY A 237 -4.59 -3.23 6.15
C GLY A 237 -5.81 -3.95 5.58
N ALA A 238 -5.64 -5.20 5.16
CA ALA A 238 -6.73 -6.06 4.73
C ALA A 238 -7.56 -6.53 5.93
N ASP A 239 -6.90 -6.79 7.07
CA ASP A 239 -7.54 -7.11 8.36
C ASP A 239 -8.50 -6.00 8.81
N ALA A 240 -8.06 -4.74 8.71
CA ALA A 240 -8.89 -3.59 9.02
C ALA A 240 -10.05 -3.42 8.02
N ALA A 241 -9.80 -3.56 6.72
CA ALA A 241 -10.83 -3.41 5.68
C ALA A 241 -11.93 -4.47 5.79
N LEU A 242 -11.58 -5.73 6.03
CA LEU A 242 -12.55 -6.81 6.23
C LEU A 242 -13.36 -6.62 7.52
N ALA A 243 -12.69 -6.28 8.62
CA ALA A 243 -13.36 -5.97 9.88
C ALA A 243 -14.33 -4.81 9.72
N LEU A 244 -13.95 -3.78 8.98
CA LEU A 244 -14.78 -2.62 8.68
C LEU A 244 -16.01 -3.00 7.85
N ALA A 245 -15.84 -3.84 6.82
CA ALA A 245 -16.92 -4.36 6.00
C ALA A 245 -17.90 -5.21 6.82
N GLU A 246 -17.40 -6.08 7.69
CA GLU A 246 -18.25 -6.87 8.59
C GLU A 246 -18.97 -6.00 9.62
N TYR A 247 -18.32 -4.97 10.18
CA TYR A 247 -18.95 -4.04 11.11
C TYR A 247 -20.10 -3.28 10.45
N VAL A 248 -19.90 -2.74 9.25
CA VAL A 248 -20.89 -1.90 8.56
C VAL A 248 -22.04 -2.72 8.00
N ALA A 249 -21.77 -3.84 7.33
CA ALA A 249 -22.76 -4.60 6.55
C ALA A 249 -23.07 -5.99 7.11
N GLY A 250 -22.31 -6.46 8.09
CA GLY A 250 -22.42 -7.80 8.66
C GLY A 250 -21.77 -8.92 7.84
N SER A 251 -21.27 -8.61 6.64
CA SER A 251 -20.42 -9.50 5.82
C SER A 251 -19.72 -8.72 4.71
N GLU A 252 -18.59 -9.25 4.20
CA GLU A 252 -17.90 -8.67 3.05
C GLU A 252 -18.81 -8.63 1.82
N ASP A 253 -19.54 -9.71 1.50
CA ASP A 253 -20.41 -9.78 0.32
C ASP A 253 -21.42 -8.62 0.28
N ARG A 254 -22.10 -8.35 1.41
CA ARG A 254 -23.06 -7.24 1.51
C ARG A 254 -22.38 -5.88 1.41
N PHE A 255 -21.17 -5.76 1.94
CA PHE A 255 -20.43 -4.54 1.84
C PHE A 255 -19.98 -4.27 0.39
N VAL A 256 -19.63 -5.31 -0.34
CA VAL A 256 -19.32 -5.25 -1.79
C VAL A 256 -20.56 -4.82 -2.57
N ASP A 257 -21.76 -5.31 -2.24
CA ASP A 257 -23.01 -4.81 -2.83
C ASP A 257 -23.14 -3.29 -2.60
N MET A 258 -22.91 -2.81 -1.36
CA MET A 258 -22.93 -1.38 -1.05
C MET A 258 -21.86 -0.58 -1.82
N MET A 259 -20.68 -1.15 -2.05
CA MET A 259 -19.65 -0.52 -2.87
C MET A 259 -20.09 -0.36 -4.33
N ASN A 260 -20.71 -1.38 -4.92
CA ASN A 260 -21.23 -1.31 -6.27
C ASN A 260 -22.46 -0.39 -6.39
N ASP A 261 -23.33 -0.36 -5.37
CA ASP A 261 -24.42 0.63 -5.29
C ASP A 261 -23.86 2.07 -5.28
N LYS A 262 -22.73 2.31 -4.60
CA LYS A 262 -22.05 3.61 -4.62
C LYS A 262 -21.45 3.91 -6.00
N LEU A 263 -20.89 2.93 -6.71
CA LEU A 263 -20.45 3.14 -8.09
C LEU A 263 -21.60 3.52 -9.01
N GLU A 264 -22.81 2.92 -8.83
CA GLU A 264 -24.01 3.30 -9.56
C GLU A 264 -24.46 4.74 -9.22
N GLU A 265 -24.45 5.12 -7.93
CA GLU A 265 -24.75 6.48 -7.46
C GLU A 265 -23.81 7.53 -8.10
N LEU A 266 -22.53 7.19 -8.21
CA LEU A 266 -21.52 8.03 -8.84
C LEU A 266 -21.57 8.02 -10.38
N GLY A 267 -22.39 7.14 -10.99
CA GLY A 267 -22.48 6.97 -12.44
C GLY A 267 -21.30 6.23 -13.07
N LEU A 268 -20.59 5.40 -12.30
CA LEU A 268 -19.37 4.71 -12.71
C LEU A 268 -19.59 3.21 -13.03
N SER A 269 -20.79 2.67 -12.81
CA SER A 269 -21.08 1.22 -12.92
C SER A 269 -20.89 0.63 -14.32
N ASP A 270 -20.86 1.45 -15.38
CA ASP A 270 -20.59 0.99 -16.75
C ASP A 270 -19.11 0.61 -16.97
N THR A 271 -18.19 1.20 -16.20
CA THR A 271 -16.74 1.09 -16.38
C THR A 271 -15.99 0.58 -15.16
N ALA A 272 -16.65 0.55 -14.00
CA ALA A 272 -16.09 0.04 -12.74
C ALA A 272 -17.00 -1.02 -12.12
N HIS A 273 -16.40 -2.06 -11.55
CA HIS A 273 -17.06 -3.10 -10.78
C HIS A 273 -16.09 -3.69 -9.76
N PHE A 274 -16.51 -3.84 -8.51
CA PHE A 274 -15.67 -4.34 -7.43
C PHE A 274 -16.25 -5.64 -6.85
N THR A 275 -15.38 -6.60 -6.57
CA THR A 275 -15.75 -7.93 -6.06
C THR A 275 -15.29 -8.18 -4.63
N ASN A 276 -14.47 -7.28 -4.07
CA ASN A 276 -13.99 -7.36 -2.69
C ASN A 276 -13.63 -5.97 -2.16
N CYS A 277 -13.55 -5.83 -0.84
CA CYS A 277 -13.27 -4.55 -0.18
C CYS A 277 -11.78 -4.26 0.03
N VAL A 278 -10.88 -5.18 -0.31
CA VAL A 278 -9.44 -5.07 -0.06
C VAL A 278 -8.60 -4.81 -1.31
N GLY A 279 -9.13 -5.10 -2.49
CA GLY A 279 -8.43 -4.94 -3.77
C GLY A 279 -7.46 -6.08 -4.07
N ILE A 280 -7.79 -7.32 -3.71
CA ILE A 280 -7.13 -8.49 -4.26
C ILE A 280 -7.59 -8.70 -5.70
N TYR A 281 -6.73 -9.36 -6.49
CA TYR A 281 -7.03 -9.64 -7.89
C TYR A 281 -8.24 -10.54 -8.05
N ASP A 282 -9.11 -10.13 -8.97
CA ASP A 282 -10.21 -10.91 -9.52
C ASP A 282 -10.47 -10.37 -10.93
N ASP A 283 -10.83 -11.22 -11.89
CA ASP A 283 -11.08 -10.82 -13.30
C ASP A 283 -12.22 -9.78 -13.42
N ASP A 284 -13.19 -9.85 -12.49
CA ASP A 284 -14.35 -8.97 -12.44
C ASP A 284 -14.15 -7.76 -11.50
N HIS A 285 -12.94 -7.59 -10.91
CA HIS A 285 -12.57 -6.46 -10.04
C HIS A 285 -11.77 -5.41 -10.82
N TYR A 286 -12.44 -4.45 -11.39
CA TYR A 286 -11.82 -3.48 -12.30
C TYR A 286 -12.40 -2.06 -12.19
N CYS A 287 -11.66 -1.09 -12.67
CA CYS A 287 -12.10 0.28 -12.96
C CYS A 287 -11.20 0.89 -14.06
N THR A 288 -11.50 2.12 -14.48
CA THR A 288 -10.56 2.95 -15.23
C THR A 288 -9.83 3.93 -14.29
N LEU A 289 -8.81 4.63 -14.79
CA LEU A 289 -8.16 5.68 -13.99
C LEU A 289 -9.11 6.87 -13.76
N THR A 290 -9.96 7.17 -14.73
CA THR A 290 -10.99 8.22 -14.59
C THR A 290 -12.00 7.85 -13.51
N ASP A 291 -12.47 6.60 -13.45
CA ASP A 291 -13.35 6.12 -12.38
C ASP A 291 -12.66 6.26 -11.00
N MET A 292 -11.40 5.82 -10.90
CA MET A 292 -10.65 5.91 -9.65
C MET A 292 -10.45 7.37 -9.21
N ALA A 293 -10.24 8.29 -10.14
CA ALA A 293 -10.16 9.71 -9.83
C ALA A 293 -11.51 10.26 -9.32
N MET A 294 -12.63 9.79 -9.86
CA MET A 294 -13.97 10.19 -9.38
C MET A 294 -14.28 9.56 -8.01
N ILE A 295 -13.86 8.34 -7.75
CA ILE A 295 -13.92 7.71 -6.42
C ILE A 295 -13.08 8.52 -5.43
N MET A 296 -11.86 8.94 -5.81
CA MET A 296 -11.03 9.82 -4.98
C MET A 296 -11.73 11.16 -4.70
N LYS A 297 -12.33 11.79 -5.73
CA LYS A 297 -13.10 13.04 -5.57
C LYS A 297 -14.22 12.84 -4.54
N ALA A 298 -15.05 11.81 -4.68
CA ALA A 298 -16.12 11.52 -3.73
C ALA A 298 -15.59 11.29 -2.29
N ALA A 299 -14.46 10.60 -2.15
CA ALA A 299 -13.85 10.38 -0.85
C ALA A 299 -13.32 11.67 -0.21
N VAL A 300 -12.72 12.59 -0.98
CA VAL A 300 -12.24 13.87 -0.42
C VAL A 300 -13.37 14.87 -0.16
N GLU A 301 -14.54 14.71 -0.78
CA GLU A 301 -15.75 15.47 -0.48
C GLU A 301 -16.42 15.02 0.83
N ASN A 302 -16.17 13.78 1.28
CA ASN A 302 -16.63 13.28 2.56
C ASN A 302 -15.62 13.67 3.67
N ASP A 303 -16.08 14.42 4.68
CA ASP A 303 -15.20 14.97 5.71
C ASP A 303 -14.42 13.89 6.47
N LEU A 304 -15.08 12.78 6.87
CA LEU A 304 -14.44 11.68 7.60
C LEU A 304 -13.44 10.91 6.71
N ALA A 305 -13.84 10.55 5.50
CA ALA A 305 -12.95 9.83 4.59
C ALA A 305 -11.70 10.69 4.26
N ARG A 306 -11.88 12.00 4.06
CA ARG A 306 -10.77 12.94 3.83
C ARG A 306 -9.84 13.03 5.04
N GLU A 307 -10.37 13.17 6.27
CA GLU A 307 -9.58 13.16 7.50
C GLU A 307 -8.69 11.92 7.59
N ILE A 308 -9.28 10.74 7.40
CA ILE A 308 -8.55 9.46 7.44
C ILE A 308 -7.46 9.41 6.37
N MET A 309 -7.79 9.80 5.13
CA MET A 309 -6.88 9.70 4.00
C MET A 309 -5.75 10.75 4.03
N SER A 310 -5.93 11.86 4.73
CA SER A 310 -4.92 12.93 4.88
C SER A 310 -3.96 12.69 6.06
N THR A 311 -4.20 11.66 6.86
CA THR A 311 -3.36 11.38 8.03
C THR A 311 -2.07 10.69 7.63
N HIS A 312 -0.93 11.23 8.08
CA HIS A 312 0.41 10.68 7.81
C HIS A 312 0.76 9.53 8.75
N ILE A 313 0.52 9.71 10.06
CA ILE A 313 0.82 8.74 11.11
C ILE A 313 -0.36 8.71 12.08
N TYR A 314 -0.70 7.52 12.54
CA TYR A 314 -1.73 7.30 13.54
C TYR A 314 -1.32 6.14 14.45
N THR A 315 -1.55 6.28 15.75
CA THR A 315 -1.37 5.19 16.71
C THR A 315 -2.73 4.67 17.13
N THR A 316 -2.97 3.36 16.94
CA THR A 316 -4.24 2.74 17.30
C THR A 316 -4.51 2.83 18.81
N SER A 317 -5.76 2.71 19.18
CA SER A 317 -6.14 2.64 20.59
C SER A 317 -5.46 1.46 21.29
N LYS A 318 -5.17 1.65 22.59
CA LYS A 318 -4.55 0.62 23.43
C LYS A 318 -5.52 -0.54 23.66
N THR A 319 -5.02 -1.76 23.48
CA THR A 319 -5.75 -3.01 23.74
C THR A 319 -4.96 -3.90 24.70
N THR A 320 -5.54 -5.04 25.07
CA THR A 320 -4.81 -6.05 25.87
C THR A 320 -3.64 -6.64 25.09
N GLU A 321 -3.82 -6.83 23.79
CA GLU A 321 -2.86 -7.43 22.85
C GLU A 321 -1.77 -6.42 22.46
N HIS A 322 -2.13 -5.13 22.35
CA HIS A 322 -1.23 -4.02 22.04
C HIS A 322 -1.37 -2.88 23.07
N PRO A 323 -0.69 -3.00 24.24
CA PRO A 323 -0.83 -2.03 25.34
C PRO A 323 -0.35 -0.62 25.01
N GLU A 324 0.52 -0.46 24.02
CA GLU A 324 1.00 0.85 23.54
C GLU A 324 0.29 1.33 22.27
N GLY A 325 -0.66 0.52 21.74
CA GLY A 325 -1.22 0.71 20.41
C GLY A 325 -0.26 0.21 19.31
N ILE A 326 -0.65 0.40 18.05
CA ILE A 326 0.15 0.09 16.88
C ILE A 326 0.32 1.38 16.09
N GLU A 327 1.56 1.83 15.88
CA GLU A 327 1.85 2.95 15.00
C GLU A 327 1.76 2.51 13.54
N ILE A 328 0.93 3.21 12.78
CA ILE A 328 0.70 2.98 11.36
C ILE A 328 0.87 4.27 10.58
N SER A 329 1.31 4.19 9.33
CA SER A 329 1.58 5.38 8.52
C SER A 329 1.13 5.24 7.08
N ASN A 330 0.72 6.37 6.48
CA ASN A 330 0.41 6.44 5.06
C ASN A 330 1.69 6.43 4.23
N TRP A 331 1.95 5.31 3.59
CA TRP A 331 3.20 5.08 2.87
C TRP A 331 3.39 6.06 1.70
N PHE A 332 2.31 6.46 1.01
CA PHE A 332 2.38 7.40 -0.09
C PHE A 332 2.73 8.81 0.40
N LEU A 333 1.95 9.33 1.36
CA LEU A 333 2.14 10.68 1.88
C LEU A 333 3.56 10.87 2.44
N ARG A 334 4.04 9.90 3.26
CA ARG A 334 5.38 9.93 3.85
C ARG A 334 6.53 9.93 2.84
N ARG A 335 6.27 9.67 1.58
CA ARG A 335 7.28 9.64 0.51
C ARG A 335 7.17 10.78 -0.48
N ILE A 336 6.03 11.45 -0.53
CA ILE A 336 5.84 12.61 -1.41
C ILE A 336 5.98 13.93 -0.66
N GLU A 337 5.83 13.94 0.67
CA GLU A 337 5.82 15.13 1.51
C GLU A 337 7.07 16.01 1.41
N ASP A 338 8.23 15.44 1.06
CA ASP A 338 9.50 16.16 0.88
C ASP A 338 9.78 16.54 -0.58
N LYS A 339 8.84 16.29 -1.50
CA LYS A 339 8.99 16.56 -2.93
C LYS A 339 8.33 17.88 -3.30
N ASP A 340 8.94 18.59 -4.25
CA ASP A 340 8.31 19.77 -4.83
C ASP A 340 7.23 19.34 -5.83
N THR A 341 5.99 19.67 -5.53
CA THR A 341 4.81 19.39 -6.37
C THR A 341 4.03 20.67 -6.67
N HIS A 342 4.62 21.85 -6.40
CA HIS A 342 3.95 23.16 -6.47
C HIS A 342 2.70 23.26 -5.59
N GLY A 343 2.64 22.48 -4.53
CA GLY A 343 1.53 22.40 -3.61
C GLY A 343 1.75 21.32 -2.56
N GLU A 344 0.67 20.88 -1.94
CA GLU A 344 0.69 19.81 -0.95
C GLU A 344 -0.24 18.68 -1.38
N VAL A 345 0.27 17.45 -1.34
CA VAL A 345 -0.52 16.24 -1.55
C VAL A 345 -1.21 15.89 -0.24
N ILE A 346 -2.51 16.15 -0.17
CA ILE A 346 -3.31 16.05 1.05
C ILE A 346 -3.76 14.62 1.31
N CYS A 347 -4.28 13.93 0.28
CA CYS A 347 -4.79 12.56 0.42
C CYS A 347 -4.13 11.65 -0.59
N ALA A 348 -3.82 10.43 -0.19
CA ALA A 348 -3.27 9.46 -1.14
C ALA A 348 -3.47 8.01 -0.72
N LYS A 349 -3.45 7.13 -1.72
CA LYS A 349 -3.50 5.67 -1.55
C LYS A 349 -2.65 4.97 -2.58
N THR A 350 -1.86 4.00 -2.15
CA THR A 350 -1.11 3.09 -3.03
C THR A 350 -1.87 1.80 -3.31
N GLY A 351 -1.54 1.14 -4.40
CA GLY A 351 -1.98 -0.21 -4.71
C GLY A 351 -0.88 -1.03 -5.36
N TYR A 352 -0.94 -2.34 -5.17
CA TYR A 352 -0.10 -3.30 -5.87
C TYR A 352 -0.75 -4.68 -5.86
N VAL A 353 -0.96 -5.23 -7.01
CA VAL A 353 -1.06 -6.66 -7.27
C VAL A 353 -0.15 -6.96 -8.48
N LYS A 354 0.16 -8.21 -8.70
CA LYS A 354 1.06 -8.57 -9.83
C LYS A 354 0.49 -8.12 -11.18
N GLU A 355 -0.82 -8.17 -11.33
CA GLU A 355 -1.57 -7.88 -12.55
C GLU A 355 -1.71 -6.37 -12.81
N SER A 356 -1.66 -5.53 -11.76
CA SER A 356 -1.77 -4.07 -11.88
C SER A 356 -0.43 -3.33 -11.86
N GLY A 357 0.66 -4.00 -11.51
CA GLY A 357 1.87 -3.28 -11.15
C GLY A 357 1.69 -2.36 -9.94
N CYS A 358 2.58 -1.39 -9.74
CA CYS A 358 2.41 -0.38 -8.70
C CYS A 358 1.48 0.72 -9.21
N CYS A 359 0.48 1.06 -8.42
CA CYS A 359 -0.50 2.11 -8.73
C CYS A 359 -0.71 3.04 -7.54
N GLY A 360 -1.25 4.21 -7.81
CA GLY A 360 -1.53 5.21 -6.80
C GLY A 360 -2.59 6.21 -7.26
N ALA A 361 -3.32 6.73 -6.28
CA ALA A 361 -4.22 7.85 -6.44
C ALA A 361 -3.88 8.90 -5.38
N SER A 362 -3.86 10.17 -5.76
CA SER A 362 -3.59 11.28 -4.86
C SER A 362 -4.43 12.50 -5.18
N TYR A 363 -4.65 13.31 -4.16
CA TYR A 363 -5.32 14.59 -4.22
C TYR A 363 -4.39 15.68 -3.68
N GLN A 364 -4.23 16.75 -4.43
CA GLN A 364 -3.32 17.86 -4.14
C GLN A 364 -4.09 19.18 -4.09
N ILE A 365 -3.60 20.08 -3.23
CA ILE A 365 -3.91 21.51 -3.29
C ILE A 365 -2.63 22.23 -3.68
N SER A 366 -2.64 22.93 -4.82
CA SER A 366 -1.48 23.71 -5.28
C SER A 366 -1.30 25.00 -4.48
N ASN A 367 -0.13 25.63 -4.64
CA ASN A 367 0.22 26.87 -3.93
C ASN A 367 -0.72 28.05 -4.28
N ASP A 368 -1.41 28.03 -5.41
CA ASP A 368 -2.43 29.01 -5.81
C ASP A 368 -3.86 28.64 -5.34
N GLY A 369 -4.00 27.52 -4.60
CA GLY A 369 -5.25 27.05 -4.01
C GLY A 369 -6.13 26.22 -4.94
N LYS A 370 -5.67 25.88 -6.14
CA LYS A 370 -6.37 24.95 -7.04
C LYS A 370 -6.18 23.50 -6.60
N ARG A 371 -7.14 22.67 -6.97
CA ARG A 371 -7.21 21.27 -6.54
C ARG A 371 -7.07 20.33 -7.72
N TYR A 372 -6.30 19.29 -7.52
CA TYR A 372 -5.98 18.33 -8.55
C TYR A 372 -6.08 16.91 -8.03
N ILE A 373 -6.50 15.99 -8.91
CA ILE A 373 -6.51 14.55 -8.65
C ILE A 373 -5.61 13.86 -9.67
N CYS A 374 -4.65 13.09 -9.20
CA CYS A 374 -3.73 12.31 -10.01
C CYS A 374 -3.92 10.83 -9.75
N VAL A 375 -4.02 10.02 -10.80
CA VAL A 375 -4.05 8.55 -10.71
C VAL A 375 -3.07 7.97 -11.72
N THR A 376 -2.23 7.04 -11.27
CA THR A 376 -1.31 6.28 -12.14
C THR A 376 -1.41 4.80 -11.86
N ALA A 377 -1.16 3.97 -12.88
CA ALA A 377 -1.13 2.51 -12.73
C ALA A 377 -0.06 1.88 -13.63
N ASP A 378 0.33 0.66 -13.25
CA ASP A 378 1.34 -0.15 -13.91
C ASP A 378 2.73 0.52 -13.94
N ALA A 379 3.13 1.13 -12.81
CA ALA A 379 4.51 1.50 -12.58
C ALA A 379 5.30 0.27 -12.13
N TRP A 380 6.57 0.18 -12.56
CA TRP A 380 7.45 -0.96 -12.24
C TRP A 380 7.95 -0.98 -10.79
N SER A 381 7.77 0.10 -10.03
CA SER A 381 8.06 0.15 -8.59
C SER A 381 7.17 1.19 -7.88
N SER A 382 7.02 1.02 -6.57
CA SER A 382 6.28 1.95 -5.73
C SER A 382 6.90 3.34 -5.67
N TRP A 383 8.24 3.45 -5.71
CA TRP A 383 8.92 4.74 -5.83
C TRP A 383 8.68 5.40 -7.18
N ARG A 384 8.65 4.61 -8.27
CA ARG A 384 8.34 5.15 -9.60
C ARG A 384 6.95 5.77 -9.64
N CYS A 385 5.95 5.07 -9.06
CA CYS A 385 4.61 5.60 -8.91
C CYS A 385 4.60 6.98 -8.22
N ILE A 386 5.36 7.17 -7.12
CA ILE A 386 5.49 8.47 -6.45
C ILE A 386 6.10 9.53 -7.37
N TYR A 387 7.22 9.22 -8.04
CA TYR A 387 7.88 10.18 -8.95
C TYR A 387 7.02 10.52 -10.17
N ASP A 388 6.16 9.63 -10.63
CA ASP A 388 5.22 9.91 -11.72
C ASP A 388 4.16 10.94 -11.29
N HIS A 389 3.66 10.87 -10.04
CA HIS A 389 2.79 11.90 -9.48
C HIS A 389 3.51 13.24 -9.34
N VAL A 390 4.76 13.26 -8.85
CA VAL A 390 5.58 14.48 -8.77
C VAL A 390 5.73 15.11 -10.14
N ALA A 391 6.09 14.33 -11.17
CA ALA A 391 6.29 14.84 -12.53
C ALA A 391 5.00 15.40 -13.16
N LEU A 392 3.84 14.76 -12.87
CA LEU A 392 2.54 15.26 -13.35
C LEU A 392 2.17 16.58 -12.65
N TYR A 393 2.33 16.66 -11.34
CA TYR A 393 2.06 17.90 -10.62
C TYR A 393 3.02 19.02 -11.04
N ASP A 394 4.33 18.75 -11.11
CA ASP A 394 5.33 19.74 -11.55
C ASP A 394 5.02 20.33 -12.94
N ALA A 395 4.54 19.50 -13.86
CA ALA A 395 4.26 19.94 -15.23
C ALA A 395 2.97 20.75 -15.41
N PHE A 396 1.96 20.57 -14.54
CA PHE A 396 0.61 21.07 -14.79
C PHE A 396 0.00 21.93 -13.68
N THR A 397 0.63 22.03 -12.49
CA THR A 397 0.04 22.70 -11.33
C THR A 397 0.81 23.96 -10.89
N ASN A 398 1.50 24.63 -11.82
CA ASN A 398 2.27 25.86 -11.60
C ASN A 398 1.37 27.08 -11.40
#